data_57848f7b74485c07f270949a84e2c872
#
_entry.id   57848f7b74485c07f270949a84e2c872
#
_cell.length_a   1.000
_cell.length_b   1.000
_cell.length_c   1.000
_cell.angle_alpha   90.00
_cell.angle_beta   90.00
_cell.angle_gamma   90.00
#
_symmetry.space_group_name_H-M   'P 1'
#
loop_
_entity.id
_entity.type
_entity.pdbx_description
1 polymer ?
#
loop_
_entity_poly.entity_id
_entity_poly.type
_entity_poly.pdbx_seq_one_letter_code
_entity_poly.pdbx_strand_id
1 'polypeptide(L)'
;MKFKCFVLLIVLQLSLVVNAQKKDFTQVALSDTLLDTNGNELTFASILKKHKGKPIFIDIWATWCRDCLEVMPQLHELMSDTKNVDFVFISLDKDQESWRKGME
;
A
#
# COMPACT_ATOMS: atom_id res chain seq x y z
N MET A 1 37.43 31.64 -9.62
CA MET A 1 36.07 32.18 -9.44
C MET A 1 35.08 31.57 -10.46
N LYS A 2 35.41 31.48 -11.70
CA LYS A 2 34.49 30.92 -12.72
C LYS A 2 34.16 29.44 -12.48
N PHE A 3 35.08 28.63 -11.98
CA PHE A 3 34.88 27.22 -11.68
C PHE A 3 33.93 26.97 -10.50
N LYS A 4 34.00 27.81 -9.46
CA LYS A 4 33.10 27.73 -8.29
C LYS A 4 31.64 28.08 -8.64
N CYS A 5 31.43 29.08 -9.51
CA CYS A 5 30.09 29.41 -10.01
C CYS A 5 29.50 28.30 -10.89
N PHE A 6 30.33 27.62 -11.67
CA PHE A 6 29.90 26.52 -12.54
C PHE A 6 29.48 25.29 -11.74
N VAL A 7 30.24 24.96 -10.69
CA VAL A 7 29.89 23.86 -9.77
C VAL A 7 28.60 24.18 -8.98
N LEU A 8 28.42 25.42 -8.54
CA LEU A 8 27.19 25.87 -7.85
C LEU A 8 25.96 25.79 -8.76
N LEU A 9 26.09 26.14 -10.04
CA LEU A 9 25.03 26.02 -11.04
C LEU A 9 24.66 24.55 -11.30
N ILE A 10 25.62 23.64 -11.35
CA ILE A 10 25.39 22.20 -11.55
C ILE A 10 24.69 21.60 -10.32
N VAL A 11 25.09 21.97 -9.12
CA VAL A 11 24.47 21.51 -7.87
C VAL A 11 23.02 22.03 -7.76
N LEU A 12 22.77 23.26 -8.17
CA LEU A 12 21.42 23.84 -8.18
C LEU A 12 20.50 23.16 -9.22
N GLN A 13 21.06 22.70 -10.32
CA GLN A 13 20.29 21.96 -11.35
C GLN A 13 19.98 20.52 -10.92
N LEU A 14 20.86 19.86 -10.15
CA LEU A 14 20.61 18.53 -9.62
C LEU A 14 19.48 18.52 -8.57
N SER A 15 19.27 19.61 -7.85
CA SER A 15 18.19 19.70 -6.86
C SER A 15 16.79 19.86 -7.47
N LEU A 16 16.70 20.19 -8.77
CA LEU A 16 15.41 20.32 -9.46
C LEU A 16 14.86 19.02 -10.06
N VAL A 17 15.62 17.93 -10.01
CA VAL A 17 15.23 16.65 -10.65
C VAL A 17 14.59 15.66 -9.67
N VAL A 18 14.54 15.96 -8.38
CA VAL A 18 13.80 15.13 -7.41
C VAL A 18 12.34 15.60 -7.35
N ASN A 19 11.66 15.54 -8.47
CA ASN A 19 10.22 15.43 -8.45
C ASN A 19 9.89 13.96 -8.12
N ALA A 20 9.73 13.66 -6.84
CA ALA A 20 9.08 12.44 -6.42
C ALA A 20 7.69 12.46 -7.10
N GLN A 21 7.51 11.65 -8.14
CA GLN A 21 6.22 11.50 -8.80
C GLN A 21 5.27 10.89 -7.76
N LYS A 22 4.46 11.75 -7.15
CA LYS A 22 3.33 11.32 -6.34
C LYS A 22 2.38 10.58 -7.27
N LYS A 23 2.43 9.27 -7.26
CA LYS A 23 1.55 8.42 -8.06
C LYS A 23 0.27 8.23 -7.27
N ASP A 24 -0.74 9.03 -7.60
CA ASP A 24 -2.06 8.87 -7.00
C ASP A 24 -2.80 7.68 -7.64
N PHE A 25 -3.68 7.04 -6.87
CA PHE A 25 -4.57 6.02 -7.40
C PHE A 25 -5.54 6.61 -8.43
N THR A 26 -5.84 5.83 -9.47
CA THR A 26 -6.83 6.24 -10.48
C THR A 26 -8.23 6.30 -9.88
N GLN A 27 -9.12 7.11 -10.47
CA GLN A 27 -10.52 7.17 -10.04
C GLN A 27 -11.22 5.81 -10.16
N VAL A 28 -10.86 5.01 -11.16
CA VAL A 28 -11.38 3.65 -11.31
C VAL A 28 -11.02 2.81 -10.10
N ALA A 29 -9.75 2.77 -9.72
CA ALA A 29 -9.30 2.02 -8.54
C ALA A 29 -9.96 2.52 -7.23
N LEU A 30 -10.11 3.83 -7.09
CA LEU A 30 -10.74 4.41 -5.89
C LEU A 30 -12.22 4.06 -5.75
N SER A 31 -12.92 3.87 -6.87
CA SER A 31 -14.35 3.50 -6.90
C SER A 31 -14.60 1.99 -6.86
N ASP A 32 -13.56 1.16 -6.97
CA ASP A 32 -13.69 -0.29 -6.88
C ASP A 32 -14.30 -0.69 -5.54
N THR A 33 -15.24 -1.64 -5.61
CA THR A 33 -15.95 -2.16 -4.44
C THR A 33 -15.30 -3.44 -3.93
N LEU A 34 -15.08 -3.48 -2.63
CA LEU A 34 -14.51 -4.58 -1.88
C LEU A 34 -15.50 -5.00 -0.79
N LEU A 35 -15.39 -6.24 -0.31
CA LEU A 35 -16.16 -6.73 0.83
C LEU A 35 -15.30 -6.75 2.08
N ASP A 36 -15.86 -6.30 3.20
CA ASP A 36 -15.23 -6.48 4.51
C ASP A 36 -15.49 -7.90 5.07
N THR A 37 -14.92 -8.19 6.23
CA THR A 37 -15.07 -9.49 6.90
C THR A 37 -16.52 -9.80 7.32
N ASN A 38 -17.39 -8.79 7.41
CA ASN A 38 -18.80 -8.93 7.73
C ASN A 38 -19.69 -9.03 6.47
N GLY A 39 -19.10 -8.90 5.27
CA GLY A 39 -19.82 -8.94 4.01
C GLY A 39 -20.40 -7.58 3.58
N ASN A 40 -19.98 -6.48 4.21
CA ASN A 40 -20.40 -5.14 3.80
C ASN A 40 -19.54 -4.66 2.62
N GLU A 41 -20.17 -3.98 1.68
CA GLU A 41 -19.49 -3.35 0.56
C GLU A 41 -18.79 -2.04 0.99
N LEU A 42 -17.53 -1.90 0.60
CA LEU A 42 -16.70 -0.72 0.83
C LEU A 42 -16.02 -0.33 -0.48
N THR A 43 -15.87 0.96 -0.72
CA THR A 43 -15.00 1.42 -1.81
C THR A 43 -13.54 1.48 -1.33
N PHE A 44 -12.61 1.29 -2.26
CA PHE A 44 -11.20 1.45 -1.93
C PHE A 44 -10.89 2.85 -1.39
N ALA A 45 -11.53 3.90 -1.94
CA ALA A 45 -11.44 5.25 -1.41
C ALA A 45 -11.86 5.35 0.06
N SER A 46 -12.94 4.65 0.47
CA SER A 46 -13.41 4.68 1.86
C SER A 46 -12.43 4.00 2.81
N ILE A 47 -11.76 2.93 2.36
CA ILE A 47 -10.70 2.25 3.12
C ILE A 47 -9.52 3.21 3.34
N LEU A 48 -9.03 3.86 2.28
CA LEU A 48 -7.93 4.82 2.38
C LEU A 48 -8.28 6.00 3.31
N LYS A 49 -9.54 6.48 3.24
CA LYS A 49 -10.03 7.56 4.11
C LYS A 49 -10.02 7.17 5.58
N LYS A 50 -10.39 5.92 5.90
CA LYS A 50 -10.40 5.39 7.27
C LYS A 50 -9.01 5.40 7.92
N HIS A 51 -7.97 5.20 7.12
CA HIS A 51 -6.57 5.16 7.56
C HIS A 51 -5.80 6.48 7.33
N LYS A 52 -6.51 7.57 7.05
CA LYS A 52 -5.90 8.88 6.81
C LYS A 52 -5.07 9.33 8.01
N GLY A 53 -3.86 9.83 7.73
CA GLY A 53 -2.93 10.35 8.75
C GLY A 53 -1.85 9.37 9.17
N LYS A 54 -1.89 8.12 8.70
CA LYS A 54 -0.84 7.12 8.89
C LYS A 54 -0.42 6.53 7.55
N PRO A 55 0.85 6.10 7.40
CA PRO A 55 1.23 5.24 6.28
C PRO A 55 0.40 3.95 6.30
N ILE A 56 0.03 3.48 5.13
CA ILE A 56 -0.72 2.23 4.95
C ILE A 56 0.18 1.25 4.21
N PHE A 57 0.38 0.05 4.78
CA PHE A 57 0.94 -1.08 4.08
C PHE A 57 -0.21 -1.91 3.50
N ILE A 58 -0.28 -2.01 2.18
CA ILE A 58 -1.32 -2.78 1.49
C ILE A 58 -0.68 -4.06 0.98
N ASP A 59 -1.17 -5.21 1.45
CA ASP A 59 -0.80 -6.53 0.96
C ASP A 59 -1.94 -7.11 0.13
N ILE A 60 -1.61 -7.55 -1.09
CA ILE A 60 -2.56 -8.20 -1.99
C ILE A 60 -2.22 -9.69 -2.01
N TRP A 61 -3.15 -10.52 -1.58
CA TRP A 61 -2.96 -11.96 -1.43
C TRP A 61 -4.17 -12.77 -1.90
N ALA A 62 -4.08 -14.07 -1.84
CA ALA A 62 -5.19 -14.98 -2.05
C ALA A 62 -4.91 -16.33 -1.38
N THR A 63 -5.94 -17.10 -1.05
CA THR A 63 -5.80 -18.43 -0.44
C THR A 63 -5.11 -19.44 -1.36
N TRP A 64 -5.18 -19.25 -2.67
CA TRP A 64 -4.51 -20.05 -3.70
C TRP A 64 -3.09 -19.57 -4.05
N CYS A 65 -2.63 -18.45 -3.48
CA CYS A 65 -1.31 -17.89 -3.70
C CYS A 65 -0.33 -18.46 -2.68
N ARG A 66 0.37 -19.53 -3.04
CA ARG A 66 1.33 -20.21 -2.16
C ARG A 66 2.41 -19.27 -1.62
N ASP A 67 3.04 -18.49 -2.48
CA ASP A 67 4.11 -17.56 -2.10
C ASP A 67 3.58 -16.47 -1.14
N CYS A 68 2.34 -16.03 -1.31
CA CYS A 68 1.69 -15.09 -0.39
C CYS A 68 1.56 -15.71 1.02
N LEU A 69 1.14 -16.98 1.09
CA LEU A 69 0.96 -17.69 2.36
C LEU A 69 2.30 -17.96 3.07
N GLU A 70 3.35 -18.23 2.31
CA GLU A 70 4.70 -18.46 2.86
C GLU A 70 5.29 -17.24 3.56
N VAL A 71 4.93 -16.03 3.15
CA VAL A 71 5.41 -14.78 3.76
C VAL A 71 4.50 -14.25 4.89
N MET A 72 3.30 -14.80 5.07
CA MET A 72 2.36 -14.35 6.11
C MET A 72 2.94 -14.32 7.52
N PRO A 73 3.72 -15.33 7.99
CA PRO A 73 4.31 -15.27 9.32
C PRO A 73 5.23 -14.08 9.51
N GLN A 74 6.04 -13.73 8.50
CA GLN A 74 6.92 -12.56 8.55
C GLN A 74 6.14 -11.25 8.53
N LEU A 75 5.03 -11.19 7.78
CA LEU A 75 4.14 -10.03 7.79
C LEU A 75 3.47 -9.83 9.15
N HIS A 76 3.04 -10.90 9.81
CA HIS A 76 2.46 -10.84 11.15
C HIS A 76 3.50 -10.36 12.18
N GLU A 77 4.74 -10.81 12.09
CA GLU A 77 5.84 -10.33 12.92
C GLU A 77 6.07 -8.83 12.68
N LEU A 78 6.16 -8.40 11.41
CA LEU A 78 6.30 -7.00 11.05
C LEU A 78 5.16 -6.13 11.59
N MET A 79 3.92 -6.62 11.54
CA MET A 79 2.76 -5.93 12.11
C MET A 79 2.90 -5.73 13.62
N SER A 80 3.38 -6.74 14.34
CA SER A 80 3.56 -6.66 15.79
C SER A 80 4.64 -5.65 16.19
N ASP A 81 5.67 -5.52 15.38
CA ASP A 81 6.82 -4.65 15.63
C ASP A 81 6.60 -3.21 15.14
N THR A 82 5.63 -3.00 14.24
CA THR A 82 5.41 -1.70 13.58
C THR A 82 4.12 -1.05 14.08
N LYS A 83 4.23 -0.05 14.95
CA LYS A 83 3.06 0.61 15.60
C LYS A 83 2.49 1.81 14.83
N ASN A 84 3.27 2.41 13.94
CA ASN A 84 2.90 3.66 13.27
C ASN A 84 2.47 3.49 11.81
N VAL A 85 2.22 2.26 11.38
CA VAL A 85 1.75 1.89 10.05
C VAL A 85 0.48 1.08 10.19
N ASP A 86 -0.53 1.39 9.40
CA ASP A 86 -1.74 0.58 9.31
C ASP A 86 -1.54 -0.48 8.22
N PHE A 87 -1.98 -1.71 8.49
CA PHE A 87 -1.89 -2.83 7.55
C PHE A 87 -3.28 -3.14 7.01
N VAL A 88 -3.39 -3.22 5.70
CA VAL A 88 -4.63 -3.55 4.99
C VAL A 88 -4.35 -4.73 4.07
N PHE A 89 -5.04 -5.84 4.29
CA PHE A 89 -4.93 -7.04 3.48
C PHE A 89 -6.11 -7.12 2.53
N ILE A 90 -5.84 -7.22 1.22
CA ILE A 90 -6.85 -7.33 0.18
C ILE A 90 -6.72 -8.70 -0.46
N SER A 91 -7.77 -9.52 -0.36
CA SER A 91 -7.82 -10.83 -1.01
C SER A 91 -8.34 -10.72 -2.43
N LEU A 92 -7.73 -11.48 -3.33
CA LEU A 92 -8.19 -11.71 -4.71
C LEU A 92 -9.12 -12.93 -4.83
N ASP A 93 -9.48 -13.56 -3.71
CA ASP A 93 -10.39 -14.70 -3.71
C ASP A 93 -11.77 -14.29 -4.22
N LYS A 94 -12.36 -15.09 -5.09
CA LYS A 94 -13.70 -14.87 -5.63
C LYS A 94 -14.80 -15.33 -4.67
N ASP A 95 -14.45 -16.28 -3.78
CA ASP A 95 -15.34 -16.86 -2.81
C ASP A 95 -15.04 -16.35 -1.41
N GLN A 96 -16.02 -15.73 -0.78
CA GLN A 96 -15.90 -15.14 0.55
C GLN A 96 -15.63 -16.19 1.65
N GLU A 97 -16.15 -17.39 1.49
CA GLU A 97 -15.92 -18.47 2.46
C GLU A 97 -14.46 -18.94 2.44
N SER A 98 -13.89 -19.13 1.25
CA SER A 98 -12.47 -19.47 1.08
C SER A 98 -11.56 -18.40 1.70
N TRP A 99 -11.84 -17.14 1.45
CA TRP A 99 -11.13 -16.02 2.03
C TRP A 99 -11.20 -15.99 3.56
N ARG A 100 -12.40 -16.20 4.15
CA ARG A 100 -12.56 -16.25 5.62
C ARG A 100 -11.76 -17.39 6.24
N LYS A 101 -11.80 -18.58 5.66
CA LYS A 101 -10.99 -19.73 6.12
C LYS A 101 -9.49 -19.48 6.03
N GLY A 102 -9.06 -18.72 5.05
CA GLY A 102 -7.65 -18.35 4.89
C GLY A 102 -7.14 -17.32 5.90
N MET A 103 -8.03 -16.68 6.65
CA MET A 103 -7.67 -15.72 7.71
C MET A 103 -7.59 -16.35 9.10
N GLU A 104 -8.05 -17.59 9.29
CA GLU A 104 -7.99 -18.36 10.55
C GLU A 104 -6.60 -18.97 10.76
#